data_7ee67d1ef5f6561e6b74369da840a807
#
_entry.id   7ee67d1ef5f6561e6b74369da840a807
#
_cell.length_a   1.000
_cell.length_b   1.000
_cell.length_c   1.000
_cell.angle_alpha   90.00
_cell.angle_beta   90.00
_cell.angle_gamma   90.00
#
_symmetry.space_group_name_H-M   'P 1'
#
loop_
_entity.id
_entity.type
_entity.pdbx_description
1 polymer ?
#
loop_
_entity_poly.entity_id
_entity_poly.type
_entity_poly.pdbx_seq_one_letter_code
_entity_poly.pdbx_strand_id
1 'polypeptide(L)'
;MLCVYSGARNCVFFCFCNCVLFIAVDVGINNQLSAIYSWVILCRERKWFSLCAQSAVKITAMAVFVFVVLCFDTHFLHPFSFILYKYRQIHKNVKLILSFFGDILGCVMRLDKELVFRNVYPTRAKAVAAIKSGLVLVNGKVVDKPSFAVAETDVLNGGDLPYSAGRGSLKLSHALDFFDINPSGCTCLDVGASTGGFTDVLLKNGAVRVYAVDVGTNQLVPELRMDSRVVSLEQTDIRNLSPLSPVDLIVIDVSFVSLTNIVECLPAWGAKNIIVLIKPQFEVPRDIAAKFNGIIKSYEWHDWSINRVTNAFLDVSFDCVGVTESPVKGGSGNTEFLACFKLKK
;
A
#
# COMPACT_ATOMS: atom_id res chain seq x y z
N MET A 1 -20.63 -43.77 -0.02
CA MET A 1 -20.63 -43.40 -1.45
C MET A 1 -21.86 -42.55 -1.69
N LEU A 2 -21.69 -41.25 -1.91
CA LEU A 2 -22.81 -40.36 -2.23
C LEU A 2 -22.62 -39.95 -3.69
N CYS A 3 -23.62 -40.22 -4.53
CA CYS A 3 -23.59 -39.80 -5.92
C CYS A 3 -24.51 -38.59 -6.08
N VAL A 4 -24.00 -37.46 -6.50
CA VAL A 4 -24.81 -36.27 -6.83
C VAL A 4 -24.88 -36.16 -8.35
N TYR A 5 -26.07 -36.33 -8.90
CA TYR A 5 -26.34 -36.21 -10.33
C TYR A 5 -26.69 -34.76 -10.67
N SER A 6 -25.93 -34.12 -11.53
CA SER A 6 -26.38 -32.90 -12.19
C SER A 6 -26.27 -33.08 -13.71
N GLY A 7 -27.42 -33.10 -14.33
CA GLY A 7 -27.80 -33.21 -15.71
C GLY A 7 -26.72 -33.33 -16.80
N ALA A 8 -26.80 -34.41 -17.57
CA ALA A 8 -26.23 -34.62 -18.89
C ALA A 8 -24.73 -34.36 -19.09
N ARG A 9 -23.90 -35.36 -18.84
CA ARG A 9 -22.52 -35.56 -19.28
C ARG A 9 -21.35 -35.31 -18.34
N ASN A 10 -21.56 -34.97 -17.06
CA ASN A 10 -20.45 -34.96 -16.09
C ASN A 10 -20.88 -35.62 -14.80
N CYS A 11 -20.26 -36.74 -14.42
CA CYS A 11 -20.46 -37.41 -13.13
C CYS A 11 -19.27 -37.09 -12.22
N VAL A 12 -19.56 -36.56 -10.99
CA VAL A 12 -18.57 -36.39 -9.95
C VAL A 12 -18.82 -37.42 -8.86
N PHE A 13 -17.82 -38.25 -8.58
CA PHE A 13 -17.90 -39.29 -7.55
C PHE A 13 -17.13 -38.87 -6.31
N PHE A 14 -17.77 -38.90 -5.15
CA PHE A 14 -17.14 -38.71 -3.86
C PHE A 14 -17.04 -40.04 -3.11
N CYS A 15 -15.86 -40.42 -2.72
CA CYS A 15 -15.66 -41.59 -1.87
C CYS A 15 -14.88 -41.19 -0.61
N PHE A 16 -15.48 -41.40 0.56
CA PHE A 16 -14.82 -41.22 1.85
C PHE A 16 -14.35 -42.56 2.37
N CYS A 17 -13.06 -42.70 2.58
CA CYS A 17 -12.49 -43.80 3.30
C CYS A 17 -11.38 -43.29 4.22
N ASN A 18 -11.58 -43.45 5.53
CA ASN A 18 -10.60 -43.18 6.59
C ASN A 18 -9.66 -41.98 6.36
N CYS A 19 -10.23 -40.78 6.23
CA CYS A 19 -9.48 -39.47 6.09
C CYS A 19 -8.96 -39.15 4.69
N VAL A 20 -9.39 -39.82 3.63
CA VAL A 20 -9.00 -39.49 2.25
C VAL A 20 -10.24 -39.19 1.42
N LEU A 21 -10.26 -38.01 0.77
CA LEU A 21 -11.31 -37.63 -0.18
C LEU A 21 -10.83 -37.91 -1.59
N PHE A 22 -11.55 -38.77 -2.33
CA PHE A 22 -11.31 -39.04 -3.75
C PHE A 22 -12.30 -38.20 -4.57
N ILE A 23 -11.82 -37.41 -5.49
CA ILE A 23 -12.65 -36.74 -6.49
C ILE A 23 -12.29 -37.34 -7.85
N ALA A 24 -13.23 -38.03 -8.46
CA ALA A 24 -13.12 -38.48 -9.85
C ALA A 24 -14.03 -37.59 -10.69
N VAL A 25 -13.47 -36.93 -11.70
CA VAL A 25 -14.23 -36.17 -12.71
C VAL A 25 -14.18 -36.95 -14.00
N ASP A 26 -15.33 -37.45 -14.45
CA ASP A 26 -15.47 -38.12 -15.75
C ASP A 26 -15.77 -37.05 -16.81
N VAL A 27 -14.84 -36.88 -17.75
CA VAL A 27 -15.00 -35.97 -18.89
C VAL A 27 -15.15 -36.83 -20.13
N GLY A 28 -16.39 -37.16 -20.51
CA GLY A 28 -16.67 -37.87 -21.74
C GLY A 28 -16.35 -37.05 -22.98
N ILE A 29 -15.27 -37.37 -23.68
CA ILE A 29 -14.95 -36.86 -25.01
C ILE A 29 -14.86 -38.06 -25.94
N ASN A 30 -15.77 -38.12 -26.93
CA ASN A 30 -15.78 -39.05 -28.04
C ASN A 30 -15.67 -40.57 -27.70
N ASN A 31 -16.63 -41.09 -26.99
CA ASN A 31 -16.81 -42.54 -26.76
C ASN A 31 -15.57 -43.32 -26.23
N GLN A 32 -14.57 -42.67 -25.71
CA GLN A 32 -13.51 -43.30 -24.94
C GLN A 32 -13.49 -42.70 -23.51
N LEU A 33 -13.73 -43.56 -22.53
CA LEU A 33 -13.65 -43.29 -21.11
C LEU A 33 -12.16 -43.13 -20.73
N SER A 34 -11.71 -41.89 -20.53
CA SER A 34 -10.44 -41.63 -19.86
C SER A 34 -10.74 -41.00 -18.49
N ALA A 35 -10.55 -41.81 -17.45
CA ALA A 35 -10.70 -41.32 -16.07
C ALA A 35 -9.42 -40.62 -15.62
N ILE A 36 -9.51 -39.34 -15.32
CA ILE A 36 -8.44 -38.61 -14.68
C ILE A 36 -8.67 -38.62 -13.17
N TYR A 37 -7.85 -39.34 -12.43
CA TYR A 37 -7.90 -39.39 -10.97
C TYR A 37 -7.05 -38.24 -10.38
N SER A 38 -7.69 -37.34 -9.68
CA SER A 38 -6.98 -36.34 -8.85
C SER A 38 -7.13 -36.71 -7.39
N TRP A 39 -6.02 -36.88 -6.70
CA TRP A 39 -5.98 -37.23 -5.29
C TRP A 39 -5.86 -35.96 -4.45
N VAL A 40 -6.78 -35.74 -3.53
CA VAL A 40 -6.65 -34.70 -2.49
C VAL A 40 -6.65 -35.38 -1.13
N ILE A 41 -5.51 -35.36 -0.46
CA ILE A 41 -5.34 -35.91 0.89
C ILE A 41 -5.67 -34.82 1.89
N LEU A 42 -6.73 -35.00 2.69
CA LEU A 42 -7.08 -34.13 3.81
C LEU A 42 -6.70 -34.83 5.12
N CYS A 43 -5.61 -34.40 5.75
CA CYS A 43 -5.23 -34.89 7.08
C CYS A 43 -5.90 -34.09 8.19
N ARG A 44 -6.38 -34.80 9.24
CA ARG A 44 -7.21 -34.32 10.35
C ARG A 44 -6.44 -33.48 11.39
N GLU A 45 -5.13 -33.30 11.31
CA GLU A 45 -4.33 -32.60 12.33
C GLU A 45 -4.05 -31.15 11.96
N ARG A 46 -4.41 -30.22 12.86
CA ARG A 46 -4.36 -28.75 12.69
C ARG A 46 -2.99 -28.14 12.35
N LYS A 47 -1.90 -28.85 12.52
CA LYS A 47 -0.54 -28.39 12.21
C LYS A 47 -0.14 -28.46 10.73
N TRP A 48 -0.87 -29.19 9.90
CA TRP A 48 -0.57 -29.40 8.48
C TRP A 48 -1.31 -28.44 7.54
N PHE A 49 -2.28 -27.67 8.04
CA PHE A 49 -3.13 -26.82 7.21
C PHE A 49 -2.38 -25.67 6.50
N SER A 50 -1.32 -25.12 7.10
CA SER A 50 -0.55 -24.03 6.45
C SER A 50 0.35 -24.55 5.31
N LEU A 51 0.83 -25.77 5.41
CA LEU A 51 1.61 -26.43 4.33
C LEU A 51 0.71 -26.93 3.20
N CYS A 52 -0.48 -27.45 3.53
CA CYS A 52 -1.42 -27.95 2.53
C CYS A 52 -2.02 -26.85 1.66
N ALA A 53 -2.28 -25.65 2.20
CA ALA A 53 -2.79 -24.53 1.40
C ALA A 53 -1.77 -24.06 0.34
N GLN A 54 -0.48 -24.04 0.67
CA GLN A 54 0.58 -23.75 -0.32
C GLN A 54 0.80 -24.90 -1.33
N SER A 55 0.56 -26.12 -0.90
CA SER A 55 0.65 -27.32 -1.76
C SER A 55 -0.54 -27.45 -2.71
N ALA A 56 -1.75 -27.11 -2.26
CA ALA A 56 -2.96 -27.13 -3.10
C ALA A 56 -2.87 -26.12 -4.27
N VAL A 57 -2.30 -24.95 -4.06
CA VAL A 57 -2.05 -23.97 -5.13
C VAL A 57 -1.02 -24.47 -6.13
N LYS A 58 0.02 -25.19 -5.68
CA LYS A 58 1.02 -25.81 -6.55
C LYS A 58 0.47 -27.01 -7.33
N ILE A 59 -0.40 -27.81 -6.70
CA ILE A 59 -1.05 -28.97 -7.33
C ILE A 59 -2.07 -28.51 -8.38
N THR A 60 -2.85 -27.45 -8.11
CA THR A 60 -3.76 -26.86 -9.11
C THR A 60 -2.99 -26.22 -10.27
N ALA A 61 -1.88 -25.53 -10.02
CA ALA A 61 -1.03 -24.99 -11.08
C ALA A 61 -0.38 -26.09 -11.91
N MET A 62 0.04 -27.20 -11.30
CA MET A 62 0.61 -28.36 -11.99
C MET A 62 -0.47 -29.15 -12.78
N ALA A 63 -1.67 -29.29 -12.26
CA ALA A 63 -2.78 -29.91 -12.97
C ALA A 63 -3.22 -29.08 -14.19
N VAL A 64 -3.25 -27.75 -14.07
CA VAL A 64 -3.51 -26.84 -15.20
C VAL A 64 -2.38 -26.91 -16.22
N PHE A 65 -1.12 -26.98 -15.79
CA PHE A 65 0.03 -27.12 -16.68
C PHE A 65 0.02 -28.45 -17.43
N VAL A 66 -0.26 -29.55 -16.76
CA VAL A 66 -0.39 -30.90 -17.39
C VAL A 66 -1.58 -30.92 -18.36
N PHE A 67 -2.70 -30.28 -18.03
CA PHE A 67 -3.86 -30.18 -18.92
C PHE A 67 -3.56 -29.31 -20.16
N VAL A 68 -2.82 -28.22 -20.01
CA VAL A 68 -2.37 -27.38 -21.13
C VAL A 68 -1.42 -28.17 -22.04
N VAL A 69 -0.45 -28.90 -21.47
CA VAL A 69 0.50 -29.74 -22.25
C VAL A 69 -0.21 -30.86 -22.98
N LEU A 70 -1.17 -31.53 -22.35
CA LEU A 70 -1.97 -32.59 -23.02
C LEU A 70 -2.91 -32.06 -24.12
N CYS A 71 -3.32 -30.79 -24.05
CA CYS A 71 -4.08 -30.15 -25.12
C CYS A 71 -3.21 -29.70 -26.31
N PHE A 72 -1.89 -29.55 -26.14
CA PHE A 72 -0.95 -29.20 -27.23
C PHE A 72 -0.50 -30.42 -28.06
N ASP A 73 -0.56 -31.65 -27.50
CA ASP A 73 -0.15 -32.88 -28.20
C ASP A 73 -1.23 -33.48 -29.13
N THR A 74 -2.44 -32.93 -29.10
CA THR A 74 -3.49 -33.35 -30.06
C THR A 74 -3.62 -32.27 -31.12
N HIS A 75 -3.14 -32.53 -32.31
CA HIS A 75 -3.34 -31.75 -33.54
C HIS A 75 -4.81 -31.44 -33.79
N PHE A 76 -5.33 -30.35 -33.23
CA PHE A 76 -6.59 -29.75 -33.64
C PHE A 76 -6.55 -28.24 -33.49
N LEU A 77 -6.44 -27.56 -34.62
CA LEU A 77 -6.66 -26.13 -34.82
C LEU A 77 -8.13 -25.79 -34.50
N HIS A 78 -8.37 -25.27 -33.29
CA HIS A 78 -9.61 -24.58 -32.97
C HIS A 78 -9.34 -23.16 -32.42
N PRO A 79 -10.19 -22.17 -32.75
CA PRO A 79 -9.87 -20.76 -32.50
C PRO A 79 -9.79 -20.42 -31.01
N PHE A 80 -8.87 -19.53 -30.70
CA PHE A 80 -8.48 -19.02 -29.37
C PHE A 80 -9.66 -18.62 -28.46
N SER A 81 -10.81 -18.27 -29.03
CA SER A 81 -12.06 -17.91 -28.32
C SER A 81 -12.66 -19.07 -27.54
N PHE A 82 -12.48 -20.32 -27.99
CA PHE A 82 -13.03 -21.51 -27.33
C PHE A 82 -12.20 -21.89 -26.07
N ILE A 83 -10.90 -21.65 -26.11
CA ILE A 83 -9.98 -21.88 -24.98
C ILE A 83 -10.28 -20.86 -23.87
N LEU A 84 -10.49 -19.58 -24.20
CA LEU A 84 -10.87 -18.54 -23.25
C LEU A 84 -12.26 -18.77 -22.63
N TYR A 85 -13.22 -19.28 -23.39
CA TYR A 85 -14.54 -19.62 -22.87
C TYR A 85 -14.45 -20.80 -21.88
N LYS A 86 -13.71 -21.87 -22.19
CA LYS A 86 -13.48 -22.99 -21.26
C LYS A 86 -12.69 -22.54 -20.01
N TYR A 87 -11.68 -21.68 -20.16
CA TYR A 87 -10.94 -21.14 -19.03
C TYR A 87 -11.84 -20.33 -18.08
N ARG A 88 -12.75 -19.49 -18.61
CA ARG A 88 -13.74 -18.77 -17.79
C ARG A 88 -14.72 -19.69 -17.08
N GLN A 89 -15.14 -20.79 -17.69
CA GLN A 89 -16.03 -21.78 -17.06
C GLN A 89 -15.30 -22.57 -15.96
N ILE A 90 -14.06 -22.98 -16.19
CA ILE A 90 -13.23 -23.65 -15.18
C ILE A 90 -13.00 -22.72 -13.99
N HIS A 91 -12.68 -21.45 -14.23
CA HIS A 91 -12.46 -20.45 -13.15
C HIS A 91 -13.75 -20.21 -12.34
N LYS A 92 -14.93 -20.18 -12.98
CA LYS A 92 -16.22 -20.11 -12.29
C LYS A 92 -16.49 -21.35 -11.44
N ASN A 93 -16.23 -22.53 -11.99
CA ASN A 93 -16.49 -23.79 -11.28
C ASN A 93 -15.51 -24.01 -10.11
N VAL A 94 -14.23 -23.64 -10.26
CA VAL A 94 -13.25 -23.65 -9.16
C VAL A 94 -13.64 -22.67 -8.06
N LYS A 95 -14.13 -21.48 -8.42
CA LYS A 95 -14.62 -20.49 -7.44
C LYS A 95 -15.86 -20.99 -6.70
N LEU A 96 -16.78 -21.67 -7.40
CA LEU A 96 -17.97 -22.28 -6.80
C LEU A 96 -17.61 -23.45 -5.87
N ILE A 97 -16.65 -24.28 -6.25
CA ILE A 97 -16.17 -25.40 -5.43
C ILE A 97 -15.44 -24.87 -4.18
N LEU A 98 -14.60 -23.85 -4.32
CA LEU A 98 -13.92 -23.21 -3.18
C LEU A 98 -14.90 -22.50 -2.24
N SER A 99 -15.99 -21.90 -2.78
CA SER A 99 -17.08 -21.34 -1.97
C SER A 99 -17.81 -22.45 -1.21
N PHE A 100 -18.16 -23.54 -1.87
CA PHE A 100 -18.86 -24.69 -1.27
C PHE A 100 -18.03 -25.37 -0.16
N PHE A 101 -16.69 -25.45 -0.34
CA PHE A 101 -15.80 -25.93 0.73
C PHE A 101 -15.59 -24.90 1.84
N GLY A 102 -15.67 -23.60 1.55
CA GLY A 102 -15.68 -22.52 2.54
C GLY A 102 -16.86 -22.65 3.49
N ASP A 103 -18.04 -22.90 2.96
CA ASP A 103 -19.29 -23.09 3.72
C ASP A 103 -19.26 -24.32 4.63
N ILE A 104 -18.58 -25.41 4.19
CA ILE A 104 -18.49 -26.68 4.96
C ILE A 104 -17.39 -26.61 6.04
N LEU A 105 -16.30 -25.84 5.79
CA LEU A 105 -15.13 -25.80 6.67
C LEU A 105 -15.09 -24.58 7.59
N GLY A 106 -16.07 -23.66 7.51
CA GLY A 106 -16.09 -22.43 8.28
C GLY A 106 -14.78 -21.65 8.06
N CYS A 107 -14.52 -21.20 6.83
CA CYS A 107 -13.29 -20.55 6.47
C CYS A 107 -13.16 -19.25 7.27
N VAL A 108 -12.37 -19.32 8.34
CA VAL A 108 -12.10 -18.18 9.22
C VAL A 108 -10.96 -17.38 8.62
N MET A 109 -11.24 -16.16 8.20
CA MET A 109 -10.23 -15.26 7.64
C MET A 109 -9.77 -14.23 8.67
N ARG A 110 -8.61 -13.68 8.46
CA ARG A 110 -8.10 -12.57 9.29
C ARG A 110 -8.89 -11.30 8.96
N LEU A 111 -9.29 -10.57 9.99
CA LEU A 111 -10.08 -9.34 9.87
C LEU A 111 -9.43 -8.32 8.90
N ASP A 112 -8.09 -8.12 8.99
CA ASP A 112 -7.36 -7.19 8.13
C ASP A 112 -7.40 -7.55 6.63
N LYS A 113 -7.55 -8.84 6.30
CA LYS A 113 -7.68 -9.32 4.93
C LYS A 113 -9.14 -9.30 4.47
N GLU A 114 -10.05 -9.69 5.34
CA GLU A 114 -11.48 -9.77 5.05
C GLU A 114 -12.08 -8.40 4.77
N LEU A 115 -11.68 -7.37 5.51
CA LEU A 115 -12.08 -5.98 5.27
C LEU A 115 -11.71 -5.46 3.88
N VAL A 116 -10.56 -5.89 3.35
CA VAL A 116 -10.15 -5.55 1.97
C VAL A 116 -10.92 -6.40 0.96
N PHE A 117 -11.10 -7.68 1.24
CA PHE A 117 -11.82 -8.60 0.36
C PHE A 117 -13.28 -8.17 0.16
N ARG A 118 -13.94 -7.68 1.23
CA ARG A 118 -15.32 -7.14 1.18
C ARG A 118 -15.38 -5.67 0.75
N ASN A 119 -14.25 -5.07 0.31
CA ASN A 119 -14.17 -3.67 -0.10
C ASN A 119 -14.59 -2.64 0.97
N VAL A 120 -14.49 -3.00 2.26
CA VAL A 120 -14.71 -2.06 3.37
C VAL A 120 -13.58 -1.03 3.43
N TYR A 121 -12.34 -1.47 3.14
CA TYR A 121 -11.18 -0.59 2.98
C TYR A 121 -10.41 -0.92 1.69
N PRO A 122 -9.85 0.09 1.01
CA PRO A 122 -9.20 -0.10 -0.29
C PRO A 122 -7.84 -0.81 -0.20
N THR A 123 -7.19 -0.80 0.98
CA THR A 123 -5.90 -1.46 1.20
C THR A 123 -5.80 -2.06 2.59
N ARG A 124 -4.96 -3.11 2.72
CA ARG A 124 -4.70 -3.76 4.00
C ARG A 124 -4.09 -2.80 5.03
N ALA A 125 -3.26 -1.86 4.61
CA ALA A 125 -2.68 -0.84 5.50
C ALA A 125 -3.77 0.03 6.13
N LYS A 126 -4.75 0.49 5.33
CA LYS A 126 -5.92 1.25 5.81
C LYS A 126 -6.79 0.40 6.73
N ALA A 127 -7.06 -0.86 6.38
CA ALA A 127 -7.80 -1.77 7.25
C ALA A 127 -7.12 -1.96 8.62
N VAL A 128 -5.80 -2.19 8.64
CA VAL A 128 -5.03 -2.31 9.91
C VAL A 128 -5.08 -1.02 10.73
N ALA A 129 -4.95 0.14 10.09
CA ALA A 129 -5.05 1.44 10.77
C ALA A 129 -6.44 1.62 11.41
N ALA A 130 -7.52 1.36 10.67
CA ALA A 130 -8.89 1.45 11.15
C ALA A 130 -9.17 0.50 12.34
N ILE A 131 -8.69 -0.75 12.25
CA ILE A 131 -8.82 -1.71 13.34
C ILE A 131 -8.14 -1.19 14.60
N LYS A 132 -6.89 -0.73 14.49
CA LYS A 132 -6.12 -0.21 15.64
C LYS A 132 -6.71 1.07 16.22
N SER A 133 -7.43 1.87 15.43
CA SER A 133 -8.13 3.07 15.87
C SER A 133 -9.51 2.78 16.45
N GLY A 134 -9.92 1.51 16.59
CA GLY A 134 -11.22 1.14 17.14
C GLY A 134 -12.42 1.46 16.25
N LEU A 135 -12.19 1.69 14.96
CA LEU A 135 -13.23 2.09 13.99
C LEU A 135 -13.90 0.88 13.32
N VAL A 136 -13.46 -0.34 13.62
CA VAL A 136 -13.99 -1.56 13.02
C VAL A 136 -14.85 -2.31 14.03
N LEU A 137 -16.08 -2.64 13.62
CA LEU A 137 -16.99 -3.47 14.39
C LEU A 137 -17.18 -4.82 13.69
N VAL A 138 -17.13 -5.88 14.46
CA VAL A 138 -17.51 -7.23 14.05
C VAL A 138 -18.75 -7.61 14.86
N ASN A 139 -19.87 -7.84 14.18
CA ASN A 139 -21.16 -8.13 14.81
C ASN A 139 -21.53 -7.07 15.87
N GLY A 140 -21.29 -5.79 15.57
CA GLY A 140 -21.59 -4.67 16.46
C GLY A 140 -20.60 -4.44 17.61
N LYS A 141 -19.53 -5.24 17.74
CA LYS A 141 -18.49 -5.08 18.77
C LYS A 141 -17.19 -4.57 18.17
N VAL A 142 -16.58 -3.58 18.83
CA VAL A 142 -15.25 -3.06 18.41
C VAL A 142 -14.19 -4.14 18.53
N VAL A 143 -13.38 -4.28 17.48
CA VAL A 143 -12.23 -5.19 17.44
C VAL A 143 -10.99 -4.39 17.06
N ASP A 144 -9.95 -4.45 17.89
CA ASP A 144 -8.68 -3.73 17.75
C ASP A 144 -7.51 -4.60 17.23
N LYS A 145 -7.76 -5.91 17.05
CA LYS A 145 -6.72 -6.87 16.65
C LYS A 145 -6.83 -7.23 15.16
N PRO A 146 -5.86 -6.83 14.29
CA PRO A 146 -5.88 -7.12 12.85
C PRO A 146 -5.92 -8.60 12.50
N SER A 147 -5.39 -9.45 13.38
CA SER A 147 -5.40 -10.91 13.19
C SER A 147 -6.65 -11.58 13.74
N PHE A 148 -7.64 -10.82 14.21
CA PHE A 148 -8.91 -11.37 14.67
C PHE A 148 -9.53 -12.26 13.59
N ALA A 149 -10.05 -13.38 14.00
CA ALA A 149 -10.60 -14.39 13.11
C ALA A 149 -12.08 -14.10 12.87
N VAL A 150 -12.48 -13.89 11.62
CA VAL A 150 -13.86 -13.61 11.20
C VAL A 150 -14.37 -14.68 10.25
N ALA A 151 -15.63 -15.07 10.43
CA ALA A 151 -16.35 -15.96 9.53
C ALA A 151 -16.98 -15.17 8.38
N GLU A 152 -17.34 -15.84 7.30
CA GLU A 152 -18.01 -15.21 6.15
C GLU A 152 -19.36 -14.61 6.54
N THR A 153 -20.03 -15.22 7.51
CA THR A 153 -21.33 -14.76 8.06
C THR A 153 -21.25 -13.58 8.99
N ASP A 154 -20.04 -13.20 9.45
CA ASP A 154 -19.88 -12.07 10.35
C ASP A 154 -20.18 -10.74 9.65
N VAL A 155 -20.92 -9.87 10.30
CA VAL A 155 -21.21 -8.52 9.84
C VAL A 155 -20.03 -7.62 10.17
N LEU A 156 -19.38 -7.08 9.14
CA LEU A 156 -18.24 -6.17 9.27
C LEU A 156 -18.68 -4.74 8.96
N ASN A 157 -18.54 -3.84 9.93
CA ASN A 157 -18.73 -2.41 9.77
C ASN A 157 -17.40 -1.69 9.98
N GLY A 158 -17.00 -0.85 9.03
CA GLY A 158 -15.84 0.02 9.14
C GLY A 158 -16.30 1.46 9.25
N GLY A 159 -15.80 2.20 10.24
CA GLY A 159 -15.93 3.64 10.28
C GLY A 159 -14.94 4.30 9.34
N ASP A 160 -15.25 5.50 8.87
CA ASP A 160 -14.30 6.29 8.12
C ASP A 160 -13.08 6.56 9.01
N LEU A 161 -11.92 6.13 8.51
CA LEU A 161 -10.69 6.61 9.12
C LEU A 161 -10.77 8.14 9.04
N PRO A 162 -10.69 8.87 10.18
CA PRO A 162 -10.42 10.28 10.08
C PRO A 162 -9.22 10.38 9.15
N TYR A 163 -9.31 11.25 8.15
CA TYR A 163 -8.20 11.48 7.26
C TYR A 163 -6.97 11.76 8.14
N SER A 164 -6.24 10.73 8.41
CA SER A 164 -4.92 10.84 9.00
C SER A 164 -4.00 10.93 7.80
N ALA A 165 -3.46 12.09 7.64
CA ALA A 165 -2.49 12.45 6.62
C ALA A 165 -1.23 11.57 6.67
N GLY A 166 -1.40 10.27 6.79
CA GLY A 166 -0.36 9.28 6.69
C GLY A 166 0.84 9.51 7.64
N ARG A 167 1.93 8.82 7.38
CA ARG A 167 3.20 8.97 8.13
C ARG A 167 3.81 10.36 8.01
N GLY A 168 3.48 11.09 6.93
CA GLY A 168 3.94 12.47 6.72
C GLY A 168 3.46 13.43 7.81
N SER A 169 2.20 13.33 8.25
CA SER A 169 1.67 14.21 9.29
C SER A 169 2.43 14.13 10.61
N LEU A 170 2.84 12.93 11.02
CA LEU A 170 3.62 12.75 12.25
C LEU A 170 4.99 13.43 12.16
N LYS A 171 5.59 13.46 10.97
CA LYS A 171 6.88 14.11 10.75
C LYS A 171 6.76 15.62 10.93
N LEU A 172 5.81 16.25 10.21
CA LEU A 172 5.65 17.71 10.29
C LEU A 172 5.15 18.15 11.66
N SER A 173 4.19 17.43 12.28
CA SER A 173 3.75 17.75 13.64
C SER A 173 4.94 17.75 14.61
N HIS A 174 5.78 16.73 14.56
CA HIS A 174 6.98 16.67 15.39
C HIS A 174 7.93 17.86 15.10
N ALA A 175 8.12 18.22 13.83
CA ALA A 175 9.00 19.34 13.47
C ALA A 175 8.45 20.70 13.97
N LEU A 176 7.14 20.93 13.83
CA LEU A 176 6.51 22.17 14.33
C LEU A 176 6.67 22.30 15.84
N ASP A 177 6.42 21.21 16.57
CA ASP A 177 6.57 21.17 18.03
C ASP A 177 8.05 21.35 18.45
N PHE A 178 8.97 20.62 17.81
CA PHE A 178 10.39 20.63 18.19
C PHE A 178 11.07 21.98 17.91
N PHE A 179 10.72 22.63 16.79
CA PHE A 179 11.31 23.93 16.39
C PHE A 179 10.50 25.15 16.85
N ASP A 180 9.41 24.94 17.59
CA ASP A 180 8.49 25.98 18.06
C ASP A 180 7.98 26.88 16.91
N ILE A 181 7.54 26.24 15.81
CA ILE A 181 6.99 26.91 14.63
C ILE A 181 5.47 26.80 14.64
N ASN A 182 4.82 27.98 14.67
CA ASN A 182 3.36 28.07 14.63
C ASN A 182 2.87 28.52 13.24
N PRO A 183 2.18 27.65 12.45
CA PRO A 183 1.64 28.02 11.14
C PRO A 183 0.35 28.84 11.19
N SER A 184 -0.19 29.16 12.38
CA SER A 184 -1.45 29.89 12.52
C SER A 184 -1.39 31.26 11.84
N GLY A 185 -2.35 31.51 10.95
CA GLY A 185 -2.42 32.76 10.18
C GLY A 185 -1.42 32.84 9.01
N CYS A 186 -0.58 31.79 8.81
CA CYS A 186 0.44 31.79 7.77
C CYS A 186 -0.10 31.37 6.42
N THR A 187 0.48 31.93 5.34
CA THR A 187 0.47 31.37 4.01
C THR A 187 1.67 30.44 3.87
N CYS A 188 1.43 29.19 3.51
CA CYS A 188 2.45 28.14 3.48
C CYS A 188 2.65 27.58 2.06
N LEU A 189 3.87 27.06 1.81
CA LEU A 189 4.21 26.29 0.62
C LEU A 189 4.60 24.89 1.06
N ASP A 190 3.90 23.86 0.54
CA ASP A 190 4.17 22.45 0.76
C ASP A 190 4.76 21.85 -0.54
N VAL A 191 6.06 21.57 -0.53
CA VAL A 191 6.80 21.04 -1.68
C VAL A 191 6.95 19.53 -1.55
N GLY A 192 6.36 18.79 -2.49
CA GLY A 192 6.22 17.34 -2.44
C GLY A 192 4.99 16.94 -1.63
N ALA A 193 3.88 17.62 -1.84
CA ALA A 193 2.65 17.48 -1.05
C ALA A 193 2.10 16.04 -1.05
N SER A 194 2.31 15.27 -2.12
CA SER A 194 1.84 13.88 -2.25
C SER A 194 0.37 13.75 -1.85
N THR A 195 0.01 12.84 -0.95
CA THR A 195 -1.37 12.68 -0.47
C THR A 195 -1.86 13.83 0.41
N GLY A 196 -1.01 14.78 0.78
CA GLY A 196 -1.35 15.97 1.57
C GLY A 196 -1.03 15.86 3.06
N GLY A 197 -0.05 15.01 3.41
CA GLY A 197 0.33 14.81 4.80
C GLY A 197 0.79 16.07 5.52
N PHE A 198 1.63 16.85 4.88
CA PHE A 198 2.10 18.11 5.43
C PHE A 198 1.03 19.20 5.30
N THR A 199 0.36 19.28 4.16
CA THR A 199 -0.78 20.20 3.92
C THR A 199 -1.83 20.10 5.03
N ASP A 200 -2.28 18.91 5.41
CA ASP A 200 -3.28 18.67 6.45
C ASP A 200 -2.83 19.20 7.83
N VAL A 201 -1.56 18.95 8.17
CA VAL A 201 -0.98 19.45 9.43
C VAL A 201 -0.95 20.96 9.45
N LEU A 202 -0.53 21.60 8.36
CA LEU A 202 -0.53 23.07 8.26
C LEU A 202 -1.93 23.65 8.45
N LEU A 203 -2.94 23.08 7.79
CA LEU A 203 -4.33 23.52 7.89
C LEU A 203 -4.93 23.34 9.29
N LYS A 204 -4.62 22.20 9.94
CA LYS A 204 -5.06 21.89 11.31
C LYS A 204 -4.41 22.82 12.34
N ASN A 205 -3.21 23.29 12.07
CA ASN A 205 -2.51 24.28 12.88
C ASN A 205 -2.81 25.73 12.47
N GLY A 206 -3.89 25.96 11.69
CA GLY A 206 -4.42 27.29 11.44
C GLY A 206 -3.81 28.04 10.26
N ALA A 207 -3.09 27.37 9.35
CA ALA A 207 -2.65 28.02 8.11
C ALA A 207 -3.86 28.55 7.32
N VAL A 208 -3.76 29.77 6.83
CA VAL A 208 -4.85 30.44 6.09
C VAL A 208 -4.82 30.09 4.61
N ARG A 209 -3.65 29.71 4.10
CA ARG A 209 -3.47 29.22 2.72
C ARG A 209 -2.30 28.26 2.62
N VAL A 210 -2.46 27.21 1.81
CA VAL A 210 -1.39 26.27 1.49
C VAL A 210 -1.30 26.06 -0.02
N TYR A 211 -0.15 26.38 -0.60
CA TYR A 211 0.20 25.99 -1.97
C TYR A 211 0.81 24.60 -1.91
N ALA A 212 0.07 23.60 -2.36
CA ALA A 212 0.48 22.19 -2.36
C ALA A 212 1.06 21.82 -3.73
N VAL A 213 2.39 21.75 -3.83
CA VAL A 213 3.13 21.50 -5.08
C VAL A 213 3.59 20.04 -5.13
N ASP A 214 3.28 19.36 -6.22
CA ASP A 214 3.76 17.99 -6.48
C ASP A 214 3.97 17.74 -7.97
N VAL A 215 5.00 16.96 -8.32
CA VAL A 215 5.26 16.55 -9.72
C VAL A 215 4.32 15.43 -10.19
N GLY A 216 3.67 14.73 -9.26
CA GLY A 216 2.73 13.65 -9.55
C GLY A 216 1.37 14.15 -10.02
N THR A 217 0.52 13.20 -10.38
CA THR A 217 -0.85 13.45 -10.85
C THR A 217 -1.85 12.78 -9.92
N ASN A 218 -2.93 13.48 -9.55
CA ASN A 218 -3.98 12.96 -8.67
C ASN A 218 -3.41 12.42 -7.34
N GLN A 219 -2.40 13.11 -6.79
CA GLN A 219 -1.74 12.71 -5.55
C GLN A 219 -2.52 13.18 -4.33
N LEU A 220 -2.90 14.47 -4.33
CA LEU A 220 -3.59 15.09 -3.21
C LEU A 220 -4.99 14.48 -3.03
N VAL A 221 -5.33 14.11 -1.80
CA VAL A 221 -6.65 13.53 -1.50
C VAL A 221 -7.78 14.52 -1.81
N PRO A 222 -8.98 14.01 -2.20
CA PRO A 222 -10.10 14.85 -2.60
C PRO A 222 -10.51 15.88 -1.53
N GLU A 223 -10.46 15.51 -0.26
CA GLU A 223 -10.86 16.35 0.88
C GLU A 223 -9.98 17.61 0.97
N LEU A 224 -8.67 17.46 0.80
CA LEU A 224 -7.74 18.59 0.80
C LEU A 224 -7.81 19.40 -0.50
N ARG A 225 -8.05 18.73 -1.62
CA ARG A 225 -8.21 19.40 -2.92
C ARG A 225 -9.45 20.30 -2.96
N MET A 226 -10.51 19.95 -2.20
CA MET A 226 -11.74 20.73 -2.09
C MET A 226 -11.69 21.80 -0.99
N ASP A 227 -10.68 21.80 -0.11
CA ASP A 227 -10.52 22.85 0.89
C ASP A 227 -10.16 24.19 0.24
N SER A 228 -10.97 25.22 0.45
CA SER A 228 -10.80 26.55 -0.16
C SER A 228 -9.47 27.24 0.21
N ARG A 229 -8.81 26.80 1.27
CA ARG A 229 -7.49 27.28 1.70
C ARG A 229 -6.35 26.62 0.91
N VAL A 230 -6.61 25.53 0.17
CA VAL A 230 -5.58 24.78 -0.57
C VAL A 230 -5.58 25.16 -2.04
N VAL A 231 -4.40 25.45 -2.55
CA VAL A 231 -4.14 25.60 -3.99
C VAL A 231 -3.32 24.40 -4.43
N SER A 232 -3.96 23.44 -5.07
CA SER A 232 -3.30 22.21 -5.56
C SER A 232 -2.58 22.50 -6.87
N LEU A 233 -1.26 22.29 -6.90
CA LEU A 233 -0.37 22.52 -8.04
C LEU A 233 0.33 21.20 -8.37
N GLU A 234 -0.44 20.26 -8.91
CA GLU A 234 0.06 18.97 -9.37
C GLU A 234 0.73 19.08 -10.76
N GLN A 235 1.51 18.06 -11.15
CA GLN A 235 2.33 18.05 -12.37
C GLN A 235 3.28 19.24 -12.46
N THR A 236 3.70 19.75 -11.29
CA THR A 236 4.46 21.00 -11.18
C THR A 236 5.78 20.74 -10.46
N ASP A 237 6.86 21.06 -11.13
CA ASP A 237 8.19 21.10 -10.52
C ASP A 237 8.42 22.47 -9.90
N ILE A 238 8.73 22.51 -8.61
CA ILE A 238 8.97 23.76 -7.86
C ILE A 238 10.05 24.64 -8.50
N ARG A 239 11.04 24.03 -9.17
CA ARG A 239 12.14 24.74 -9.84
C ARG A 239 11.68 25.58 -11.02
N ASN A 240 10.55 25.22 -11.62
CA ASN A 240 9.96 25.89 -12.78
C ASN A 240 8.76 26.76 -12.41
N LEU A 241 8.39 26.79 -11.12
CA LEU A 241 7.24 27.55 -10.64
C LEU A 241 7.69 28.92 -10.12
N SER A 242 7.19 29.97 -10.76
CA SER A 242 7.34 31.33 -10.21
C SER A 242 6.44 31.49 -8.98
N PRO A 243 6.89 32.22 -7.93
CA PRO A 243 6.08 32.49 -6.77
C PRO A 243 4.74 33.14 -7.10
N LEU A 244 3.65 32.53 -6.62
CA LEU A 244 2.28 33.05 -6.83
C LEU A 244 1.97 34.19 -5.86
N SER A 245 2.56 34.15 -4.65
CA SER A 245 2.55 35.18 -3.64
C SER A 245 3.68 34.90 -2.66
N PRO A 246 4.13 35.90 -1.86
CA PRO A 246 5.00 35.61 -0.74
C PRO A 246 4.36 34.61 0.24
N VAL A 247 5.18 33.73 0.83
CA VAL A 247 4.76 32.79 1.86
C VAL A 247 5.52 33.03 3.17
N ASP A 248 4.96 32.58 4.28
CA ASP A 248 5.56 32.78 5.62
C ASP A 248 6.41 31.55 6.00
N LEU A 249 5.98 30.35 5.56
CA LEU A 249 6.58 29.06 5.88
C LEU A 249 6.64 28.18 4.65
N ILE A 250 7.79 27.58 4.40
CA ILE A 250 7.95 26.48 3.42
C ILE A 250 8.19 25.18 4.16
N VAL A 251 7.50 24.11 3.74
CA VAL A 251 7.74 22.75 4.20
C VAL A 251 8.06 21.86 3.01
N ILE A 252 9.04 20.94 3.16
CA ILE A 252 9.56 20.15 2.02
C ILE A 252 9.69 18.68 2.39
N ASP A 253 8.97 17.82 1.66
CA ASP A 253 9.08 16.35 1.73
C ASP A 253 9.20 15.73 0.33
N VAL A 254 10.27 16.01 -0.39
CA VAL A 254 10.51 15.48 -1.74
C VAL A 254 11.19 14.12 -1.71
N SER A 255 10.95 13.32 -2.77
CA SER A 255 11.57 12.01 -2.97
C SER A 255 12.25 11.94 -4.34
N PHE A 256 13.31 11.11 -4.43
CA PHE A 256 14.08 10.87 -5.66
C PHE A 256 14.84 12.08 -6.22
N VAL A 257 14.90 13.17 -5.48
CA VAL A 257 15.66 14.38 -5.77
C VAL A 257 16.38 14.85 -4.53
N SER A 258 17.60 15.35 -4.67
CA SER A 258 18.33 15.99 -3.56
C SER A 258 17.74 17.37 -3.26
N LEU A 259 17.66 17.74 -1.99
CA LEU A 259 17.26 19.08 -1.55
C LEU A 259 18.17 20.16 -2.14
N THR A 260 19.45 19.85 -2.37
CA THR A 260 20.41 20.81 -2.97
C THR A 260 20.01 21.22 -4.40
N ASN A 261 19.18 20.44 -5.09
CA ASN A 261 18.73 20.79 -6.45
C ASN A 261 17.54 21.74 -6.49
N ILE A 262 16.90 22.00 -5.34
CA ILE A 262 15.71 22.84 -5.26
C ILE A 262 15.94 24.09 -4.37
N VAL A 263 17.02 24.11 -3.61
CA VAL A 263 17.27 25.17 -2.63
C VAL A 263 17.34 26.56 -3.25
N GLU A 264 17.89 26.68 -4.46
CA GLU A 264 18.08 27.95 -5.15
C GLU A 264 16.78 28.68 -5.51
N CYS A 265 15.68 27.96 -5.72
CA CYS A 265 14.39 28.58 -6.05
C CYS A 265 13.59 29.04 -4.82
N LEU A 266 13.98 28.65 -3.61
CA LEU A 266 13.21 28.89 -2.39
C LEU A 266 13.23 30.37 -1.91
N PRO A 267 14.36 31.13 -2.00
CA PRO A 267 14.40 32.51 -1.53
C PRO A 267 13.38 33.42 -2.22
N ALA A 268 13.05 33.14 -3.48
CA ALA A 268 12.08 33.92 -4.25
C ALA A 268 10.68 33.92 -3.62
N TRP A 269 10.33 32.92 -2.82
CA TRP A 269 9.03 32.80 -2.13
C TRP A 269 8.93 33.72 -0.88
N GLY A 270 10.04 34.31 -0.39
CA GLY A 270 10.05 35.24 0.71
C GLY A 270 9.83 34.64 2.11
N ALA A 271 9.85 33.32 2.24
CA ALA A 271 9.64 32.63 3.51
C ALA A 271 10.72 33.01 4.54
N LYS A 272 10.31 33.20 5.79
CA LYS A 272 11.23 33.42 6.92
C LYS A 272 11.74 32.10 7.51
N ASN A 273 10.94 31.06 7.45
CA ASN A 273 11.27 29.75 8.00
C ASN A 273 11.03 28.68 6.93
N ILE A 274 11.92 27.70 6.91
CA ILE A 274 11.82 26.51 6.01
C ILE A 274 12.04 25.26 6.85
N ILE A 275 11.13 24.30 6.79
CA ILE A 275 11.28 22.97 7.39
C ILE A 275 11.46 21.96 6.27
N VAL A 276 12.50 21.14 6.34
CA VAL A 276 12.78 20.12 5.32
C VAL A 276 12.93 18.74 5.94
N LEU A 277 12.51 17.74 5.19
CA LEU A 277 12.80 16.34 5.49
C LEU A 277 14.03 15.89 4.69
N ILE A 278 15.15 15.73 5.38
CA ILE A 278 16.40 15.21 4.81
C ILE A 278 16.31 13.69 4.74
N LYS A 279 16.47 13.16 3.55
CA LYS A 279 16.44 11.73 3.26
C LYS A 279 17.83 11.27 2.80
N PRO A 280 18.66 10.68 3.67
CA PRO A 280 20.04 10.34 3.33
C PRO A 280 20.18 9.55 2.03
N GLN A 281 19.24 8.67 1.73
CA GLN A 281 19.24 7.86 0.50
C GLN A 281 19.13 8.68 -0.79
N PHE A 282 18.70 9.95 -0.73
CA PHE A 282 18.61 10.84 -1.89
C PHE A 282 19.67 11.94 -1.87
N GLU A 283 20.40 12.07 -0.76
CA GLU A 283 21.46 13.07 -0.59
C GLU A 283 22.86 12.50 -0.84
N VAL A 284 23.13 11.24 -0.45
CA VAL A 284 24.43 10.60 -0.68
C VAL A 284 24.69 10.36 -2.16
N PRO A 285 25.98 10.24 -2.59
CA PRO A 285 26.36 9.83 -3.94
C PRO A 285 25.68 8.50 -4.34
N ARG A 286 25.37 8.35 -5.63
CA ARG A 286 24.64 7.17 -6.15
C ARG A 286 25.34 5.84 -5.90
N ASP A 287 26.67 5.82 -5.99
CA ASP A 287 27.51 4.66 -5.70
C ASP A 287 27.42 4.25 -4.22
N ILE A 288 27.37 5.22 -3.32
CA ILE A 288 27.13 4.98 -1.88
C ILE A 288 25.71 4.45 -1.65
N ALA A 289 24.71 5.06 -2.24
CA ALA A 289 23.33 4.57 -2.13
C ALA A 289 23.19 3.13 -2.63
N ALA A 290 23.83 2.80 -3.75
CA ALA A 290 23.86 1.45 -4.31
C ALA A 290 24.58 0.45 -3.37
N LYS A 291 25.70 0.83 -2.77
CA LYS A 291 26.49 0.02 -1.83
C LYS A 291 25.68 -0.40 -0.60
N PHE A 292 24.75 0.45 -0.16
CA PHE A 292 23.84 0.19 0.95
C PHE A 292 22.46 -0.33 0.51
N ASN A 293 22.27 -0.71 -0.75
CA ASN A 293 20.97 -1.14 -1.31
C ASN A 293 19.84 -0.14 -1.02
N GLY A 294 20.14 1.15 -1.03
CA GLY A 294 19.19 2.24 -0.77
C GLY A 294 18.77 2.42 0.69
N ILE A 295 19.37 1.67 1.64
CA ILE A 295 19.09 1.82 3.09
C ILE A 295 20.35 2.25 3.80
N ILE A 296 20.49 3.56 4.00
CA ILE A 296 21.66 4.17 4.63
C ILE A 296 21.55 3.99 6.15
N LYS A 297 22.47 3.19 6.72
CA LYS A 297 22.52 2.92 8.18
C LYS A 297 23.74 3.53 8.86
N SER A 298 24.69 4.04 8.08
CA SER A 298 25.95 4.62 8.61
C SER A 298 25.69 6.02 9.13
N TYR A 299 26.08 6.27 10.38
CA TYR A 299 26.03 7.60 10.98
C TYR A 299 26.87 8.63 10.21
N GLU A 300 28.03 8.22 9.70
CA GLU A 300 28.88 9.07 8.86
C GLU A 300 28.14 9.62 7.64
N TRP A 301 27.37 8.76 6.96
CA TRP A 301 26.57 9.17 5.78
C TRP A 301 25.32 9.95 6.16
N HIS A 302 24.77 9.75 7.37
CA HIS A 302 23.73 10.61 7.92
C HIS A 302 24.26 12.02 8.13
N ASP A 303 25.39 12.16 8.85
CA ASP A 303 26.03 13.45 9.11
C ASP A 303 26.47 14.14 7.82
N TRP A 304 27.02 13.37 6.87
CA TRP A 304 27.37 13.89 5.57
C TRP A 304 26.17 14.48 4.84
N SER A 305 25.03 13.79 4.85
CA SER A 305 23.79 14.24 4.20
C SER A 305 23.23 15.51 4.87
N ILE A 306 23.25 15.54 6.19
CA ILE A 306 22.81 16.71 6.97
C ILE A 306 23.70 17.91 6.64
N ASN A 307 25.02 17.75 6.71
CA ASN A 307 25.99 18.82 6.43
C ASN A 307 25.87 19.34 5.00
N ARG A 308 25.70 18.43 4.01
CA ARG A 308 25.52 18.81 2.61
C ARG A 308 24.30 19.71 2.42
N VAL A 309 23.15 19.30 2.99
CA VAL A 309 21.91 20.08 2.89
C VAL A 309 22.06 21.42 3.66
N THR A 310 22.61 21.39 4.86
CA THR A 310 22.82 22.60 5.67
C THR A 310 23.68 23.63 4.94
N ASN A 311 24.78 23.20 4.32
CA ASN A 311 25.64 24.09 3.55
C ASN A 311 24.91 24.70 2.34
N ALA A 312 24.11 23.91 1.61
CA ALA A 312 23.33 24.41 0.49
C ALA A 312 22.31 25.50 0.91
N PHE A 313 21.66 25.34 2.07
CA PHE A 313 20.78 26.38 2.61
C PHE A 313 21.55 27.62 3.08
N LEU A 314 22.74 27.44 3.66
CA LEU A 314 23.62 28.52 4.06
C LEU A 314 24.05 29.37 2.85
N ASP A 315 24.34 28.77 1.72
CA ASP A 315 24.72 29.40 0.47
C ASP A 315 23.62 30.36 -0.08
N VAL A 316 22.35 30.05 0.21
CA VAL A 316 21.20 30.91 -0.16
C VAL A 316 20.66 31.73 0.99
N SER A 317 21.51 32.03 1.99
CA SER A 317 21.24 32.94 3.12
C SER A 317 20.23 32.42 4.14
N PHE A 318 20.14 31.13 4.36
CA PHE A 318 19.35 30.51 5.45
C PHE A 318 20.29 29.87 6.47
N ASP A 319 20.18 30.22 7.73
CA ASP A 319 20.89 29.59 8.83
C ASP A 319 20.11 28.37 9.35
N CYS A 320 20.82 27.28 9.63
CA CYS A 320 20.24 26.13 10.28
C CYS A 320 19.93 26.40 11.75
N VAL A 321 18.67 26.34 12.14
CA VAL A 321 18.21 26.52 13.53
C VAL A 321 18.45 25.21 14.33
N GLY A 322 18.28 24.06 13.70
CA GLY A 322 18.48 22.76 14.32
C GLY A 322 18.07 21.61 13.41
N VAL A 323 18.47 20.42 13.84
CA VAL A 323 18.15 19.14 13.18
C VAL A 323 17.67 18.14 14.23
N THR A 324 16.64 17.36 13.91
CA THR A 324 16.16 16.26 14.75
C THR A 324 15.89 15.02 13.90
N GLU A 325 15.98 13.82 14.49
CA GLU A 325 15.57 12.59 13.80
C GLU A 325 14.04 12.58 13.64
N SER A 326 13.59 12.12 12.49
CA SER A 326 12.15 11.93 12.23
C SER A 326 11.56 10.86 13.17
N PRO A 327 10.39 11.09 13.79
CA PRO A 327 9.75 10.14 14.70
C PRO A 327 9.33 8.84 13.98
N VAL A 328 9.30 8.86 12.65
CA VAL A 328 8.93 7.70 11.82
C VAL A 328 9.95 7.52 10.71
N LYS A 329 10.35 6.26 10.48
CA LYS A 329 11.26 5.92 9.40
C LYS A 329 10.61 6.06 8.03
N GLY A 330 11.41 6.28 7.00
CA GLY A 330 11.00 6.28 5.61
C GLY A 330 10.36 4.97 5.15
N GLY A 331 9.76 4.97 3.97
CA GLY A 331 9.03 3.82 3.43
C GLY A 331 9.84 2.54 3.33
N SER A 332 11.13 2.65 3.03
CA SER A 332 12.08 1.55 2.92
C SER A 332 12.82 1.26 4.25
N GLY A 333 12.48 1.96 5.35
CA GLY A 333 13.10 1.77 6.66
C GLY A 333 14.32 2.66 6.91
N ASN A 334 14.62 3.62 6.04
CA ASN A 334 15.66 4.63 6.26
C ASN A 334 15.35 5.52 7.46
N THR A 335 16.37 5.87 8.23
CA THR A 335 16.32 7.00 9.15
C THR A 335 16.31 8.29 8.32
N GLU A 336 15.41 9.20 8.65
CA GLU A 336 15.24 10.49 8.01
C GLU A 336 15.37 11.59 9.06
N PHE A 337 15.72 12.82 8.66
CA PHE A 337 15.96 13.92 9.59
C PHE A 337 15.11 15.11 9.19
N LEU A 338 14.63 15.84 10.20
CA LEU A 338 13.93 17.09 10.03
C LEU A 338 14.88 18.23 10.38
N ALA A 339 15.02 19.20 9.50
CA ALA A 339 15.84 20.39 9.73
C ALA A 339 14.99 21.66 9.57
N CYS A 340 15.24 22.64 10.40
CA CYS A 340 14.64 23.96 10.32
C CYS A 340 15.69 25.00 9.94
N PHE A 341 15.34 25.84 8.97
CA PHE A 341 16.20 26.91 8.48
C PHE A 341 15.48 28.25 8.61
N LYS A 342 16.21 29.29 8.91
CA LYS A 342 15.69 30.64 9.06
C LYS A 342 16.49 31.64 8.20
N LEU A 343 15.79 32.55 7.51
CA LEU A 343 16.39 33.54 6.69
C LEU A 343 17.31 34.45 7.56
N LYS A 344 18.56 34.64 7.11
CA LYS A 344 19.50 35.56 7.74
C LYS A 344 18.93 36.98 7.75
N LYS A 345 19.14 37.69 8.86
CA LYS A 345 18.75 39.09 9.01
C LYS A 345 19.70 39.98 8.24
#